data_4149a86df7ef2c255290d9621cf90849
#
_entry.id   4149a86df7ef2c255290d9621cf90849
#
_cell.length_a   1.000
_cell.length_b   1.000
_cell.length_c   1.000
_cell.angle_alpha   90.00
_cell.angle_beta   90.00
_cell.angle_gamma   90.00
#
_symmetry.space_group_name_H-M   'P 1'
#
loop_
_entity.id
_entity.type
_entity.pdbx_description
1 polymer ?
#
loop_
_entity_poly.entity_id
_entity_poly.type
_entity_poly.pdbx_seq_one_letter_code
_entity_poly.pdbx_strand_id
1 'polypeptide(L)'
;MTEARQALTGKMRLNARFRRVAAALLGLCVLPLGVLASASNTVASKTPTRMGSPVIADMKPKSGISVYWVGHSLVETKAQSEWGEITLMSLVGRFAHARGLGYRMGDHTLWGSPMSALWRGKPHGYTRDASSMVPKREQFEATAGQYDTLVLTEALPVHAALKGEYSSYYLRRFYCALKSANPSSRVYLYQTWVNLQGADPYSKFPPAHRFDWRAEMVAQRKDWEELAAQGARAQVREPGWFARLGWATKSNGGCDIEDPIYIIPAGQAMVALWDRLKAPQSTDDFAMPDGSRLTLADLFANPYENWPSDWPLSAEAEDIDPAAIVARLKPRDASRGHDDIHLSALGIYFVALVHFATLYGQSPVGLPVPSMVGEGVARTLQCLVWQVVSSDPKSGVTAQETC
;
A
#
# COMPACT_ATOMS: atom_id res chain seq x y z
N MET A 1 -53.54 -5.36 9.52
CA MET A 1 -52.86 -4.41 10.43
C MET A 1 -52.87 -5.04 11.81
N THR A 2 -51.83 -5.60 12.28
CA THR A 2 -51.58 -6.24 13.61
C THR A 2 -50.83 -7.54 13.38
N GLU A 3 -49.50 -7.45 13.26
CA GLU A 3 -48.56 -8.57 13.46
C GLU A 3 -47.17 -8.15 13.00
N ALA A 4 -46.46 -7.35 13.81
CA ALA A 4 -44.99 -7.15 13.68
C ALA A 4 -44.47 -6.34 14.89
N ARG A 5 -44.72 -6.87 16.09
CA ARG A 5 -44.11 -6.33 17.33
C ARG A 5 -43.87 -7.44 18.34
N GLN A 6 -43.01 -8.39 18.01
CA GLN A 6 -42.46 -9.31 19.03
C GLN A 6 -41.22 -9.98 18.44
N ALA A 7 -40.06 -9.44 18.65
CA ALA A 7 -38.78 -10.16 18.68
C ALA A 7 -37.60 -9.18 18.80
N LEU A 8 -37.35 -8.65 19.97
CA LEU A 8 -36.05 -8.03 20.30
C LEU A 8 -35.96 -7.80 21.84
N THR A 9 -36.01 -8.90 22.60
CA THR A 9 -35.52 -8.92 23.99
C THR A 9 -34.86 -10.27 24.29
N GLY A 10 -33.77 -10.54 23.61
CA GLY A 10 -32.85 -11.63 23.94
C GLY A 10 -31.75 -11.11 24.89
N LYS A 11 -31.99 -11.13 26.18
CA LYS A 11 -30.97 -10.90 27.21
C LYS A 11 -29.90 -11.96 27.10
N MET A 12 -28.70 -11.59 26.65
CA MET A 12 -27.47 -12.40 26.80
C MET A 12 -27.20 -12.61 28.31
N ARG A 13 -27.50 -13.78 28.81
CA ARG A 13 -26.98 -14.27 30.10
C ARG A 13 -25.54 -14.70 29.89
N LEU A 14 -24.59 -13.90 30.33
CA LEU A 14 -23.19 -14.28 30.44
C LEU A 14 -23.04 -15.39 31.48
N ASN A 15 -22.61 -16.57 31.05
CA ASN A 15 -22.37 -17.71 31.91
C ASN A 15 -21.21 -17.44 32.90
N ALA A 16 -21.56 -17.42 34.19
CA ALA A 16 -20.68 -17.21 35.35
C ALA A 16 -19.85 -18.46 35.72
N ARG A 17 -19.34 -19.21 34.71
CA ARG A 17 -18.54 -20.45 34.94
C ARG A 17 -17.03 -20.29 34.68
N PHE A 18 -16.51 -19.11 34.40
CA PHE A 18 -15.09 -18.90 34.13
C PHE A 18 -14.31 -18.19 35.27
N ARG A 19 -14.84 -18.16 36.48
CA ARG A 19 -14.19 -17.48 37.65
C ARG A 19 -13.63 -18.42 38.72
N ARG A 20 -13.29 -19.67 38.43
CA ARG A 20 -12.74 -20.59 39.44
C ARG A 20 -11.57 -21.44 38.97
N VAL A 21 -10.60 -20.92 38.23
CA VAL A 21 -9.33 -21.64 37.93
C VAL A 21 -8.07 -20.76 38.09
N ALA A 22 -8.15 -19.58 38.64
CA ALA A 22 -7.00 -18.67 38.79
C ALA A 22 -6.52 -18.50 40.27
N ALA A 23 -6.69 -19.50 41.14
CA ALA A 23 -6.33 -19.35 42.55
C ALA A 23 -5.66 -20.63 43.14
N ALA A 24 -4.75 -21.25 42.42
CA ALA A 24 -3.97 -22.38 42.96
C ALA A 24 -2.63 -22.57 42.26
N LEU A 25 -1.75 -21.59 42.29
CA LEU A 25 -0.29 -21.78 42.01
C LEU A 25 0.50 -20.55 42.52
N LEU A 26 0.34 -20.24 43.80
CA LEU A 26 1.25 -19.39 44.59
C LEU A 26 1.66 -20.19 45.82
N GLY A 27 2.65 -21.03 45.65
CA GLY A 27 3.22 -21.81 46.74
C GLY A 27 4.67 -22.16 46.47
N LEU A 28 5.55 -21.57 47.21
CA LEU A 28 6.92 -21.95 47.52
C LEU A 28 7.95 -22.07 46.39
N CYS A 29 8.82 -21.05 46.29
CA CYS A 29 10.26 -21.27 46.11
C CYS A 29 10.99 -20.22 46.94
N VAL A 30 11.31 -20.61 48.18
CA VAL A 30 12.35 -19.97 49.01
C VAL A 30 13.68 -20.54 48.54
N LEU A 31 14.52 -19.72 47.94
CA LEU A 31 15.92 -20.08 47.65
C LEU A 31 16.86 -19.22 48.52
N PRO A 32 17.97 -19.79 48.96
CA PRO A 32 18.84 -19.18 49.96
C PRO A 32 19.69 -18.03 49.37
N LEU A 33 19.90 -17.00 50.19
CA LEU A 33 20.87 -15.94 49.94
C LEU A 33 22.29 -16.51 49.89
N GLY A 34 22.82 -16.65 48.67
CA GLY A 34 24.25 -16.84 48.44
C GLY A 34 24.92 -15.48 48.22
N VAL A 35 25.84 -15.15 49.10
CA VAL A 35 26.73 -13.98 48.98
C VAL A 35 27.59 -14.17 47.74
N LEU A 36 27.40 -13.31 46.71
CA LEU A 36 28.29 -13.23 45.56
C LEU A 36 29.10 -11.95 45.61
N ALA A 37 30.41 -12.13 45.69
CA ALA A 37 31.40 -11.08 45.63
C ALA A 37 31.28 -10.25 44.33
N SER A 38 31.30 -8.92 44.49
CA SER A 38 31.34 -7.97 43.40
C SER A 38 32.65 -8.03 42.65
N ALA A 39 32.65 -8.65 41.48
CA ALA A 39 33.68 -8.41 40.47
C ALA A 39 33.23 -7.27 39.59
N SER A 40 33.87 -6.10 39.74
CA SER A 40 33.66 -4.95 38.88
C SER A 40 34.22 -5.21 37.48
N ASN A 41 33.40 -5.78 36.60
CA ASN A 41 33.69 -5.78 35.18
C ASN A 41 33.21 -4.45 34.60
N THR A 42 34.13 -3.56 34.33
CA THR A 42 33.92 -2.39 33.45
C THR A 42 33.60 -2.88 32.05
N VAL A 43 32.32 -3.07 31.79
CA VAL A 43 31.82 -3.25 30.41
C VAL A 43 31.94 -1.92 29.74
N ALA A 44 32.93 -1.77 28.85
CA ALA A 44 33.02 -0.63 27.96
C ALA A 44 31.70 -0.56 27.17
N SER A 45 30.93 0.48 27.44
CA SER A 45 29.74 0.85 26.67
C SER A 45 30.14 1.07 25.22
N LYS A 46 30.00 0.05 24.37
CA LYS A 46 30.00 0.23 22.92
C LYS A 46 28.73 1.02 22.60
N THR A 47 28.90 2.33 22.37
CA THR A 47 27.89 3.17 21.74
C THR A 47 27.38 2.43 20.53
N PRO A 48 26.05 2.18 20.37
CA PRO A 48 25.54 1.54 19.18
C PRO A 48 25.89 2.43 18.00
N THR A 49 26.81 1.98 17.17
CA THR A 49 27.09 2.60 15.88
C THR A 49 25.74 2.69 15.17
N ARG A 50 25.28 3.90 14.93
CA ARG A 50 24.07 4.19 14.13
C ARG A 50 24.32 3.53 12.78
N MET A 51 23.75 2.33 12.56
CA MET A 51 23.83 1.68 11.26
C MET A 51 23.17 2.64 10.29
N GLY A 52 23.96 3.24 9.40
CA GLY A 52 23.45 4.03 8.30
C GLY A 52 22.46 3.15 7.54
N SER A 53 21.32 3.71 7.14
CA SER A 53 20.41 3.03 6.22
C SER A 53 21.26 2.50 5.06
N PRO A 54 21.08 1.23 4.63
CA PRO A 54 21.84 0.72 3.51
C PRO A 54 21.68 1.66 2.32
N VAL A 55 22.81 2.11 1.78
CA VAL A 55 22.80 2.94 0.58
C VAL A 55 22.23 2.06 -0.51
N ILE A 56 21.06 2.45 -1.02
CA ILE A 56 20.46 1.78 -2.16
C ILE A 56 21.35 2.09 -3.36
N ALA A 57 22.00 1.07 -3.90
CA ALA A 57 22.88 1.25 -5.07
C ALA A 57 22.04 1.67 -6.28
N ASP A 58 22.60 2.57 -7.10
CA ASP A 58 21.99 3.03 -8.34
C ASP A 58 21.61 1.86 -9.23
N MET A 59 20.37 1.81 -9.65
CA MET A 59 19.87 0.77 -10.53
C MET A 59 20.18 1.12 -11.98
N LYS A 60 20.87 0.22 -12.68
CA LYS A 60 21.01 0.32 -14.14
C LYS A 60 19.64 0.07 -14.79
N PRO A 61 19.30 0.83 -15.86
CA PRO A 61 18.12 0.57 -16.67
C PRO A 61 18.04 -0.90 -17.13
N LYS A 62 16.85 -1.49 -17.10
CA LYS A 62 16.61 -2.86 -17.54
C LYS A 62 16.13 -2.90 -18.98
N SER A 63 16.56 -3.90 -19.76
CA SER A 63 16.04 -4.20 -21.09
C SER A 63 14.77 -5.06 -21.07
N GLY A 64 14.42 -5.61 -19.92
CA GLY A 64 13.22 -6.41 -19.72
C GLY A 64 13.10 -6.87 -18.28
N ILE A 65 11.86 -7.19 -17.87
CA ILE A 65 11.56 -7.76 -16.56
C ILE A 65 10.57 -8.92 -16.65
N SER A 66 10.72 -9.86 -15.74
CA SER A 66 9.69 -10.83 -15.39
C SER A 66 9.20 -10.55 -13.97
N VAL A 67 7.99 -10.00 -13.86
CA VAL A 67 7.46 -9.48 -12.60
C VAL A 67 6.34 -10.35 -12.05
N TYR A 68 6.41 -10.63 -10.75
CA TYR A 68 5.29 -11.21 -10.00
C TYR A 68 4.63 -10.17 -9.12
N TRP A 69 3.30 -10.03 -9.27
CA TRP A 69 2.52 -9.02 -8.57
C TRP A 69 1.77 -9.65 -7.41
N VAL A 70 1.86 -9.04 -6.23
CA VAL A 70 1.13 -9.48 -5.02
C VAL A 70 0.40 -8.29 -4.42
N GLY A 71 -0.91 -8.44 -4.22
CA GLY A 71 -1.67 -7.34 -3.64
C GLY A 71 -3.19 -7.50 -3.70
N HIS A 72 -3.86 -6.38 -3.66
CA HIS A 72 -5.32 -6.29 -3.59
C HIS A 72 -5.89 -5.47 -4.77
N SER A 73 -7.11 -4.95 -4.61
CA SER A 73 -7.83 -4.24 -5.66
C SER A 73 -7.05 -3.07 -6.31
N LEU A 74 -6.12 -2.42 -5.59
CA LEU A 74 -5.32 -1.34 -6.16
C LEU A 74 -4.21 -1.83 -7.12
N VAL A 75 -3.91 -3.13 -7.13
CA VAL A 75 -3.09 -3.78 -8.17
C VAL A 75 -3.99 -4.28 -9.31
N GLU A 76 -5.16 -4.84 -8.97
CA GLU A 76 -6.10 -5.46 -9.92
C GLU A 76 -7.12 -4.47 -10.50
N THR A 77 -6.99 -3.18 -10.18
CA THR A 77 -7.90 -2.15 -10.69
C THR A 77 -8.01 -2.19 -12.21
N LYS A 78 -9.23 -2.00 -12.72
CA LYS A 78 -9.57 -2.09 -14.14
C LYS A 78 -10.39 -0.90 -14.58
N ALA A 79 -10.19 -0.47 -15.80
CA ALA A 79 -11.04 0.54 -16.45
C ALA A 79 -11.12 0.31 -17.96
N GLN A 80 -12.15 0.87 -18.58
CA GLN A 80 -12.27 0.88 -20.04
C GLN A 80 -11.55 2.10 -20.63
N SER A 81 -10.88 1.87 -21.74
CA SER A 81 -10.23 2.91 -22.53
C SER A 81 -10.41 2.59 -24.03
N GLU A 82 -9.91 3.45 -24.91
CA GLU A 82 -9.84 3.16 -26.35
C GLU A 82 -8.92 1.97 -26.68
N TRP A 83 -8.08 1.56 -25.73
CA TRP A 83 -7.22 0.38 -25.85
C TRP A 83 -7.89 -0.90 -25.34
N GLY A 84 -9.18 -0.86 -25.05
CA GLY A 84 -9.96 -1.91 -24.39
C GLY A 84 -9.90 -1.81 -22.86
N GLU A 85 -10.17 -2.93 -22.18
CA GLU A 85 -9.99 -3.01 -20.74
C GLU A 85 -8.50 -2.91 -20.40
N ILE A 86 -8.15 -1.94 -19.58
CA ILE A 86 -6.79 -1.77 -19.06
C ILE A 86 -6.75 -2.09 -17.56
N THR A 87 -5.63 -2.67 -17.15
CA THR A 87 -5.25 -2.84 -15.74
C THR A 87 -3.90 -2.18 -15.51
N LEU A 88 -3.53 -1.92 -14.26
CA LEU A 88 -2.20 -1.42 -13.92
C LEU A 88 -1.11 -2.31 -14.54
N MET A 89 -1.22 -3.62 -14.36
CA MET A 89 -0.24 -4.59 -14.84
C MET A 89 -0.14 -4.61 -16.37
N SER A 90 -1.29 -4.61 -17.07
CA SER A 90 -1.32 -4.62 -18.54
C SER A 90 -0.75 -3.34 -19.15
N LEU A 91 -0.98 -2.20 -18.49
CA LEU A 91 -0.53 -0.91 -18.99
C LEU A 91 0.99 -0.73 -18.81
N VAL A 92 1.56 -1.22 -17.71
CA VAL A 92 3.02 -1.29 -17.55
C VAL A 92 3.65 -2.13 -18.68
N GLY A 93 3.03 -3.26 -19.04
CA GLY A 93 3.46 -4.07 -20.18
C GLY A 93 3.37 -3.35 -21.51
N ARG A 94 2.28 -2.61 -21.76
CA ARG A 94 2.12 -1.77 -22.98
C ARG A 94 3.21 -0.71 -23.06
N PHE A 95 3.56 -0.05 -21.97
CA PHE A 95 4.63 0.94 -21.92
C PHE A 95 6.00 0.30 -22.20
N ALA A 96 6.27 -0.86 -21.63
CA ALA A 96 7.47 -1.62 -21.90
C ALA A 96 7.58 -1.96 -23.39
N HIS A 97 6.54 -2.50 -24.00
CA HIS A 97 6.49 -2.81 -25.41
C HIS A 97 6.71 -1.59 -26.30
N ALA A 98 6.13 -0.44 -25.96
CA ALA A 98 6.32 0.81 -26.71
C ALA A 98 7.79 1.27 -26.70
N ARG A 99 8.57 0.85 -25.72
CA ARG A 99 10.01 1.09 -25.60
C ARG A 99 10.89 -0.05 -26.14
N GLY A 100 10.29 -1.09 -26.72
CA GLY A 100 11.02 -2.29 -27.17
C GLY A 100 11.58 -3.12 -26.01
N LEU A 101 10.99 -3.01 -24.81
CA LEU A 101 11.45 -3.71 -23.61
C LEU A 101 10.64 -4.99 -23.39
N GLY A 102 11.30 -6.00 -22.82
CA GLY A 102 10.63 -7.25 -22.45
C GLY A 102 9.75 -7.07 -21.21
N TYR A 103 8.56 -7.69 -21.22
CA TYR A 103 7.64 -7.76 -20.06
C TYR A 103 6.96 -9.11 -20.00
N ARG A 104 7.10 -9.78 -18.86
CA ARG A 104 6.36 -10.98 -18.50
C ARG A 104 5.82 -10.83 -17.08
N MET A 105 4.60 -11.25 -16.84
CA MET A 105 4.00 -11.12 -15.51
C MET A 105 3.35 -12.41 -15.02
N GLY A 106 3.25 -12.54 -13.71
CA GLY A 106 2.35 -13.39 -12.96
C GLY A 106 1.74 -12.60 -11.82
N ASP A 107 0.65 -13.08 -11.24
CA ASP A 107 -0.02 -12.36 -10.18
C ASP A 107 -0.56 -13.26 -9.06
N HIS A 108 -0.67 -12.66 -7.89
CA HIS A 108 -1.37 -13.20 -6.74
C HIS A 108 -2.15 -12.05 -6.08
N THR A 109 -3.28 -11.73 -6.65
CA THR A 109 -4.12 -10.62 -6.20
C THR A 109 -5.44 -11.12 -5.63
N LEU A 110 -5.94 -10.41 -4.62
CA LEU A 110 -7.25 -10.66 -4.03
C LEU A 110 -7.78 -9.38 -3.38
N TRP A 111 -8.97 -8.96 -3.75
CA TRP A 111 -9.62 -7.74 -3.28
C TRP A 111 -9.67 -7.64 -1.75
N GLY A 112 -9.27 -6.46 -1.22
CA GLY A 112 -9.31 -6.16 0.21
C GLY A 112 -8.38 -7.01 1.09
N SER A 113 -7.48 -7.79 0.49
CA SER A 113 -6.65 -8.73 1.24
C SER A 113 -5.28 -8.17 1.60
N PRO A 114 -4.88 -8.24 2.88
CA PRO A 114 -3.51 -7.97 3.30
C PRO A 114 -2.56 -9.08 2.85
N MET A 115 -1.26 -8.81 2.82
CA MET A 115 -0.23 -9.80 2.50
C MET A 115 -0.34 -11.06 3.37
N SER A 116 -0.78 -10.92 4.62
CA SER A 116 -1.00 -12.04 5.54
C SER A 116 -2.04 -13.04 5.03
N ALA A 117 -3.13 -12.56 4.45
CA ALA A 117 -4.19 -13.39 3.87
C ALA A 117 -3.72 -14.06 2.58
N LEU A 118 -3.05 -13.31 1.71
CA LEU A 118 -2.48 -13.83 0.46
C LEU A 118 -1.48 -14.95 0.73
N TRP A 119 -0.56 -14.76 1.69
CA TRP A 119 0.41 -15.81 2.05
C TRP A 119 -0.25 -17.04 2.64
N ARG A 120 -1.23 -16.88 3.51
CA ARG A 120 -1.92 -18.01 4.18
C ARG A 120 -2.95 -18.72 3.30
N GLY A 121 -3.31 -18.14 2.16
CA GLY A 121 -4.38 -18.64 1.31
C GLY A 121 -5.74 -18.63 2.02
N LYS A 122 -6.01 -17.62 2.86
CA LYS A 122 -7.27 -17.52 3.61
C LYS A 122 -8.00 -16.24 3.23
N PRO A 123 -9.33 -16.30 3.00
CA PRO A 123 -10.12 -15.10 2.76
C PRO A 123 -10.01 -14.13 3.93
N HIS A 124 -9.96 -12.83 3.62
CA HIS A 124 -9.97 -11.77 4.60
C HIS A 124 -11.10 -10.78 4.26
N GLY A 125 -11.95 -10.51 5.25
CA GLY A 125 -12.92 -9.42 5.25
C GLY A 125 -13.95 -9.39 4.13
N TYR A 126 -13.57 -8.99 2.95
CA TYR A 126 -14.48 -8.66 1.85
C TYR A 126 -14.67 -9.76 0.81
N THR A 127 -13.87 -10.80 0.82
CA THR A 127 -14.01 -11.93 -0.10
C THR A 127 -15.08 -12.90 0.38
N ARG A 128 -16.27 -12.84 -0.22
CA ARG A 128 -17.38 -13.75 0.09
C ARG A 128 -17.21 -15.14 -0.53
N ASP A 129 -16.38 -15.26 -1.54
CA ASP A 129 -16.16 -16.52 -2.24
C ASP A 129 -14.77 -17.10 -1.94
N ALA A 130 -14.73 -17.97 -0.92
CA ALA A 130 -13.53 -18.72 -0.57
C ALA A 130 -13.11 -19.74 -1.63
N SER A 131 -14.00 -20.07 -2.58
CA SER A 131 -13.72 -21.08 -3.62
C SER A 131 -12.77 -20.57 -4.70
N SER A 132 -12.66 -19.25 -4.86
CA SER A 132 -11.70 -18.62 -5.79
C SER A 132 -10.28 -18.55 -5.23
N MET A 133 -10.07 -18.86 -3.96
CA MET A 133 -8.76 -18.85 -3.33
C MET A 133 -8.01 -20.18 -3.59
N VAL A 134 -7.61 -20.38 -4.83
CA VAL A 134 -6.55 -21.36 -5.12
C VAL A 134 -5.32 -20.92 -4.33
N PRO A 135 -4.56 -21.83 -3.68
CA PRO A 135 -3.34 -21.49 -2.95
C PRO A 135 -2.25 -21.00 -3.92
N LYS A 136 -2.43 -19.77 -4.43
CA LYS A 136 -1.49 -19.12 -5.35
C LYS A 136 -0.09 -18.96 -4.72
N ARG A 137 0.03 -19.06 -3.38
CA ARG A 137 1.32 -19.10 -2.70
C ARG A 137 2.18 -20.28 -3.16
N GLU A 138 1.63 -21.49 -3.18
CA GLU A 138 2.35 -22.69 -3.62
C GLU A 138 2.77 -22.57 -5.08
N GLN A 139 1.90 -22.00 -5.92
CA GLN A 139 2.24 -21.68 -7.30
C GLN A 139 3.38 -20.66 -7.37
N PHE A 140 3.34 -19.60 -6.55
CA PHE A 140 4.41 -18.61 -6.49
C PHE A 140 5.73 -19.25 -6.05
N GLU A 141 5.73 -20.01 -4.95
CA GLU A 141 6.94 -20.71 -4.45
C GLU A 141 7.53 -21.65 -5.52
N ALA A 142 6.66 -22.36 -6.27
CA ALA A 142 7.09 -23.27 -7.34
C ALA A 142 7.64 -22.55 -8.60
N THR A 143 7.22 -21.30 -8.84
CA THR A 143 7.59 -20.53 -10.04
C THR A 143 8.48 -19.32 -9.75
N ALA A 144 8.82 -19.06 -8.49
CA ALA A 144 9.56 -17.87 -8.07
C ALA A 144 10.86 -17.65 -8.84
N GLY A 145 11.60 -18.73 -9.15
CA GLY A 145 12.83 -18.68 -9.94
C GLY A 145 12.65 -18.17 -11.38
N GLN A 146 11.42 -18.09 -11.89
CA GLN A 146 11.12 -17.55 -13.21
C GLN A 146 10.98 -16.02 -13.22
N TYR A 147 10.97 -15.38 -12.05
CA TYR A 147 10.78 -13.94 -11.91
C TYR A 147 12.07 -13.28 -11.40
N ASP A 148 12.37 -12.14 -11.97
CA ASP A 148 13.48 -11.29 -11.53
C ASP A 148 13.02 -10.08 -10.72
N THR A 149 11.71 -9.91 -10.60
CA THR A 149 11.08 -8.75 -9.95
C THR A 149 9.83 -9.19 -9.20
N LEU A 150 9.68 -8.73 -7.96
CA LEU A 150 8.49 -8.90 -7.15
C LEU A 150 7.95 -7.53 -6.76
N VAL A 151 6.70 -7.28 -7.03
CA VAL A 151 5.96 -6.08 -6.59
C VAL A 151 4.90 -6.49 -5.59
N LEU A 152 4.93 -5.89 -4.40
CA LEU A 152 3.93 -6.17 -3.36
C LEU A 152 3.29 -4.86 -2.89
N THR A 153 2.04 -4.94 -2.46
CA THR A 153 1.41 -3.88 -1.67
C THR A 153 0.68 -4.45 -0.46
N GLU A 154 0.43 -3.61 0.54
CA GLU A 154 -0.25 -3.97 1.77
C GLU A 154 -1.61 -3.30 1.86
N ALA A 155 -2.52 -3.89 2.64
CA ALA A 155 -3.83 -3.32 2.93
C ALA A 155 -3.71 -1.98 3.68
N LEU A 156 -4.72 -1.15 3.54
CA LEU A 156 -4.78 0.19 4.12
C LEU A 156 -5.71 0.22 5.35
N PRO A 157 -5.43 1.08 6.30
CA PRO A 157 -4.24 1.93 6.41
C PRO A 157 -3.02 1.13 6.86
N VAL A 158 -1.86 1.39 6.24
CA VAL A 158 -0.65 0.58 6.44
C VAL A 158 -0.15 0.53 7.88
N HIS A 159 -0.32 1.59 8.67
CA HIS A 159 0.05 1.60 10.09
C HIS A 159 -0.73 0.57 10.92
N ALA A 160 -2.00 0.32 10.59
CA ALA A 160 -2.81 -0.70 11.23
C ALA A 160 -2.38 -2.10 10.81
N ALA A 161 -2.06 -2.28 9.53
CA ALA A 161 -1.56 -3.54 8.98
C ALA A 161 -0.20 -3.92 9.59
N LEU A 162 0.72 -2.97 9.77
CA LEU A 162 1.98 -3.17 10.47
C LEU A 162 1.79 -3.73 11.88
N LYS A 163 0.79 -3.24 12.61
CA LYS A 163 0.52 -3.64 13.99
C LYS A 163 -0.28 -4.94 14.09
N GLY A 164 -1.30 -5.10 13.27
CA GLY A 164 -2.32 -6.16 13.38
C GLY A 164 -2.08 -7.36 12.48
N GLU A 165 -1.60 -7.14 11.26
CA GLU A 165 -1.48 -8.18 10.22
C GLU A 165 -0.09 -8.80 10.12
N TYR A 166 0.87 -8.36 10.93
CA TYR A 166 2.27 -8.82 10.83
C TYR A 166 2.87 -8.61 9.43
N SER A 167 2.57 -7.49 8.82
CA SER A 167 2.92 -7.19 7.42
C SER A 167 4.41 -7.38 7.13
N SER A 168 5.30 -6.98 8.05
CA SER A 168 6.75 -7.18 7.90
C SER A 168 7.15 -8.65 7.79
N TYR A 169 6.48 -9.53 8.56
CA TYR A 169 6.72 -10.97 8.49
C TYR A 169 6.29 -11.55 7.14
N TYR A 170 5.09 -11.20 6.68
CA TYR A 170 4.59 -11.74 5.42
C TYR A 170 5.29 -11.15 4.21
N LEU A 171 5.66 -9.87 4.24
CA LEU A 171 6.56 -9.27 3.25
C LEU A 171 7.88 -10.06 3.17
N ARG A 172 8.47 -10.37 4.34
CA ARG A 172 9.70 -11.17 4.42
C ARG A 172 9.52 -12.58 3.85
N ARG A 173 8.37 -13.20 4.04
CA ARG A 173 8.07 -14.54 3.48
C ARG A 173 8.07 -14.52 1.95
N PHE A 174 7.38 -13.56 1.34
CA PHE A 174 7.39 -13.37 -0.12
C PHE A 174 8.79 -13.04 -0.63
N TYR A 175 9.47 -12.14 0.06
CA TYR A 175 10.86 -11.76 -0.24
C TYR A 175 11.79 -12.98 -0.26
N CYS A 176 11.75 -13.78 0.79
CA CYS A 176 12.62 -14.94 0.91
C CYS A 176 12.30 -16.03 -0.13
N ALA A 177 11.03 -16.27 -0.44
CA ALA A 177 10.66 -17.22 -1.48
C ALA A 177 11.25 -16.82 -2.84
N LEU A 178 11.17 -15.53 -3.22
CA LEU A 178 11.79 -15.05 -4.45
C LEU A 178 13.31 -15.11 -4.38
N LYS A 179 13.93 -14.53 -3.34
CA LYS A 179 15.39 -14.40 -3.22
C LYS A 179 16.11 -15.73 -3.12
N SER A 180 15.49 -16.74 -2.49
CA SER A 180 16.04 -18.09 -2.43
C SER A 180 16.02 -18.78 -3.79
N ALA A 181 15.01 -18.52 -4.60
CA ALA A 181 14.89 -19.08 -5.95
C ALA A 181 15.68 -18.28 -7.01
N ASN A 182 15.82 -16.98 -6.84
CA ASN A 182 16.56 -16.06 -7.70
C ASN A 182 17.25 -14.97 -6.88
N PRO A 183 18.49 -15.17 -6.41
CA PRO A 183 19.20 -14.20 -5.56
C PRO A 183 19.41 -12.82 -6.20
N SER A 184 19.48 -12.73 -7.54
CA SER A 184 19.64 -11.48 -8.27
C SER A 184 18.35 -10.68 -8.44
N SER A 185 17.21 -11.22 -8.03
CA SER A 185 15.90 -10.59 -8.14
C SER A 185 15.80 -9.30 -7.33
N ARG A 186 14.85 -8.43 -7.68
CA ARG A 186 14.54 -7.20 -6.96
C ARG A 186 13.16 -7.25 -6.38
N VAL A 187 13.00 -6.69 -5.18
CA VAL A 187 11.72 -6.61 -4.47
C VAL A 187 11.33 -5.15 -4.31
N TYR A 188 10.10 -4.85 -4.68
CA TYR A 188 9.51 -3.52 -4.61
C TYR A 188 8.26 -3.54 -3.76
N LEU A 189 8.15 -2.59 -2.86
CA LEU A 189 6.94 -2.30 -2.11
C LEU A 189 6.20 -1.15 -2.81
N TYR A 190 5.01 -1.45 -3.30
CA TYR A 190 4.17 -0.47 -3.96
C TYR A 190 3.43 0.37 -2.91
N GLN A 191 3.85 1.63 -2.75
CA GLN A 191 3.18 2.60 -1.90
C GLN A 191 1.89 3.07 -2.56
N THR A 192 0.77 2.69 -1.99
CA THR A 192 -0.56 3.11 -2.41
C THR A 192 -1.01 4.39 -1.68
N TRP A 193 -2.28 4.71 -1.72
CA TRP A 193 -2.90 5.92 -1.18
C TRP A 193 -4.13 5.57 -0.34
N VAL A 194 -4.63 6.52 0.45
CA VAL A 194 -5.91 6.43 1.16
C VAL A 194 -7.03 7.05 0.35
N ASN A 195 -8.27 6.78 0.75
CA ASN A 195 -9.45 7.40 0.18
C ASN A 195 -9.27 8.91 0.07
N LEU A 196 -9.50 9.48 -1.13
CA LEU A 196 -9.27 10.89 -1.41
C LEU A 196 -10.11 11.81 -0.50
N GLN A 197 -11.34 11.41 -0.26
CA GLN A 197 -12.34 12.20 0.44
C GLN A 197 -12.57 11.70 1.88
N GLY A 198 -11.70 10.83 2.38
CA GLY A 198 -11.77 10.28 3.73
C GLY A 198 -13.01 9.44 4.02
N ALA A 199 -13.84 9.22 3.00
CA ALA A 199 -15.01 8.38 3.10
C ALA A 199 -14.59 6.92 2.85
N ASP A 200 -14.58 6.11 3.90
CA ASP A 200 -14.53 4.66 3.70
C ASP A 200 -15.87 4.22 3.08
N PRO A 201 -15.90 3.72 1.83
CA PRO A 201 -17.14 3.32 1.15
C PRO A 201 -17.84 2.17 1.87
N TYR A 202 -17.15 1.49 2.77
CA TYR A 202 -17.66 0.40 3.60
C TYR A 202 -17.99 0.86 5.03
N SER A 203 -17.61 2.09 5.40
CA SER A 203 -17.93 2.67 6.69
C SER A 203 -19.36 3.21 6.70
N LYS A 204 -20.08 2.91 7.77
CA LYS A 204 -21.36 3.55 8.04
C LYS A 204 -21.21 4.95 8.67
N PHE A 205 -19.98 5.36 8.90
CA PHE A 205 -19.66 6.64 9.50
C PHE A 205 -19.34 7.67 8.41
N PRO A 206 -19.79 8.91 8.58
CA PRO A 206 -19.42 9.99 7.69
C PRO A 206 -17.91 10.21 7.70
N PRO A 207 -17.35 10.82 6.64
CA PRO A 207 -15.94 11.20 6.61
C PRO A 207 -15.57 12.00 7.86
N ALA A 208 -14.37 11.78 8.38
CA ALA A 208 -13.90 12.53 9.54
C ALA A 208 -13.91 14.03 9.21
N HIS A 209 -14.40 14.86 10.14
CA HIS A 209 -14.53 16.31 9.97
C HIS A 209 -13.26 17.05 9.53
N ARG A 210 -12.10 16.47 9.76
CA ARG A 210 -10.78 17.09 9.54
C ARG A 210 -9.85 16.14 8.79
N PHE A 211 -10.33 15.54 7.71
CA PHE A 211 -9.49 14.68 6.91
C PHE A 211 -8.69 15.52 5.91
N ASP A 212 -7.42 15.73 6.19
CA ASP A 212 -6.46 16.30 5.25
C ASP A 212 -5.76 15.15 4.50
N TRP A 213 -6.25 14.85 3.30
CA TRP A 213 -5.71 13.77 2.48
C TRP A 213 -4.20 13.93 2.24
N ARG A 214 -3.74 15.14 1.93
CA ARG A 214 -2.32 15.39 1.67
C ARG A 214 -1.46 15.14 2.91
N ALA A 215 -1.90 15.66 4.05
CA ALA A 215 -1.18 15.46 5.31
C ALA A 215 -1.11 13.97 5.69
N GLU A 216 -2.22 13.24 5.51
CA GLU A 216 -2.29 11.79 5.75
C GLU A 216 -1.33 11.03 4.84
N MET A 217 -1.32 11.36 3.54
CA MET A 217 -0.43 10.73 2.57
C MET A 217 1.05 10.96 2.89
N VAL A 218 1.41 12.17 3.31
CA VAL A 218 2.77 12.50 3.74
C VAL A 218 3.14 11.74 5.03
N ALA A 219 2.22 11.67 5.99
CA ALA A 219 2.44 10.94 7.23
C ALA A 219 2.63 9.44 7.02
N GLN A 220 1.83 8.82 6.14
CA GLN A 220 1.91 7.38 5.84
C GLN A 220 3.20 6.98 5.10
N ARG A 221 3.90 7.89 4.45
CA ARG A 221 5.17 7.58 3.80
C ARG A 221 6.15 6.88 4.75
N LYS A 222 6.23 7.35 5.97
CA LYS A 222 7.07 6.77 7.02
C LYS A 222 6.74 5.31 7.33
N ASP A 223 5.45 4.96 7.33
CA ASP A 223 5.02 3.58 7.59
C ASP A 223 5.41 2.64 6.44
N TRP A 224 5.33 3.10 5.19
CA TRP A 224 5.81 2.36 4.03
C TRP A 224 7.33 2.14 4.06
N GLU A 225 8.10 3.15 4.46
CA GLU A 225 9.55 3.04 4.64
C GLU A 225 9.91 2.08 5.78
N GLU A 226 9.16 2.12 6.88
CA GLU A 226 9.32 1.20 7.99
C GLU A 226 9.03 -0.24 7.55
N LEU A 227 7.94 -0.47 6.81
CA LEU A 227 7.58 -1.78 6.28
C LEU A 227 8.69 -2.33 5.37
N ALA A 228 9.19 -1.54 4.43
CA ALA A 228 10.29 -1.93 3.55
C ALA A 228 11.56 -2.25 4.35
N ALA A 229 11.93 -1.40 5.30
CA ALA A 229 13.12 -1.59 6.13
C ALA A 229 13.01 -2.83 7.03
N GLN A 230 11.85 -3.08 7.62
CA GLN A 230 11.62 -4.27 8.44
C GLN A 230 11.61 -5.55 7.59
N GLY A 231 10.95 -5.55 6.43
CA GLY A 231 10.90 -6.70 5.52
C GLY A 231 12.27 -7.09 4.96
N ALA A 232 13.19 -6.14 4.82
CA ALA A 232 14.56 -6.38 4.35
C ALA A 232 15.48 -7.00 5.42
N ARG A 233 15.13 -6.94 6.72
CA ARG A 233 15.97 -7.45 7.81
C ARG A 233 15.94 -8.97 7.90
N ALA A 234 17.06 -9.59 8.29
CA ALA A 234 17.14 -11.02 8.51
C ALA A 234 16.19 -11.54 9.61
N GLN A 235 15.76 -10.69 10.52
CA GLN A 235 14.83 -11.07 11.58
C GLN A 235 13.64 -10.13 11.68
N VAL A 236 12.45 -10.71 11.61
CA VAL A 236 11.16 -10.04 11.74
C VAL A 236 10.34 -10.67 12.87
N ARG A 237 9.39 -9.90 13.40
CA ARG A 237 8.47 -10.40 14.43
C ARG A 237 7.50 -11.40 13.79
N GLU A 238 7.52 -12.64 14.30
CA GLU A 238 6.66 -13.72 13.81
C GLU A 238 5.28 -13.72 14.48
N PRO A 239 4.19 -13.98 13.72
CA PRO A 239 2.87 -14.20 14.28
C PRO A 239 2.83 -15.51 15.09
N GLY A 240 2.25 -15.46 16.27
CA GLY A 240 2.13 -16.65 17.11
C GLY A 240 1.36 -16.41 18.40
N TRP A 241 1.05 -17.49 19.12
CA TRP A 241 0.37 -17.42 20.42
C TRP A 241 1.13 -16.54 21.42
N PHE A 242 2.44 -16.71 21.53
CA PHE A 242 3.28 -15.94 22.43
C PHE A 242 3.36 -14.46 22.07
N ALA A 243 3.26 -14.12 20.79
CA ALA A 243 3.23 -12.73 20.35
C ALA A 243 1.97 -11.99 20.83
N ARG A 244 0.84 -12.70 21.00
CA ARG A 244 -0.40 -12.17 21.60
C ARG A 244 -0.27 -11.92 23.10
N LEU A 245 0.65 -12.60 23.77
CA LEU A 245 0.98 -12.41 25.19
C LEU A 245 2.12 -11.39 25.39
N GLY A 246 2.54 -10.68 24.32
CA GLY A 246 3.64 -9.72 24.39
C GLY A 246 5.04 -10.33 24.23
N TRP A 247 5.16 -11.65 24.07
CA TRP A 247 6.43 -12.34 23.88
C TRP A 247 6.68 -12.53 22.38
N ALA A 248 7.36 -11.56 21.78
CA ALA A 248 7.65 -11.63 20.36
C ALA A 248 8.72 -12.69 20.07
N THR A 249 8.35 -13.74 19.35
CA THR A 249 9.30 -14.59 18.66
C THR A 249 9.80 -13.89 17.40
N LYS A 250 11.08 -14.07 17.09
CA LYS A 250 11.69 -13.57 15.86
C LYS A 250 11.93 -14.72 14.89
N SER A 251 11.76 -14.47 13.62
CA SER A 251 11.99 -15.42 12.54
C SER A 251 12.74 -14.73 11.41
N ASN A 252 13.57 -15.49 10.68
CA ASN A 252 14.21 -14.99 9.46
C ASN A 252 13.29 -15.02 8.24
N GLY A 253 12.02 -15.41 8.41
CA GLY A 253 11.04 -15.50 7.32
C GLY A 253 11.37 -16.55 6.25
N GLY A 254 12.43 -17.33 6.44
CA GLY A 254 12.85 -18.41 5.54
C GLY A 254 14.20 -18.19 4.84
N CYS A 255 14.88 -17.05 5.07
CA CYS A 255 16.24 -16.81 4.53
C CYS A 255 16.99 -15.76 5.36
N ASP A 256 18.33 -15.73 5.21
CA ASP A 256 19.22 -14.77 5.86
C ASP A 256 19.71 -13.64 4.91
N ILE A 257 19.08 -13.49 3.74
CA ILE A 257 19.40 -12.44 2.75
C ILE A 257 18.83 -11.09 3.21
N GLU A 258 19.62 -10.03 3.15
CA GLU A 258 19.26 -8.66 3.59
C GLU A 258 19.42 -7.61 2.49
N ASP A 259 19.10 -7.94 1.25
CA ASP A 259 19.07 -6.93 0.19
C ASP A 259 17.96 -5.91 0.41
N PRO A 260 18.13 -4.67 -0.08
CA PRO A 260 17.12 -3.63 0.08
C PRO A 260 15.80 -3.99 -0.62
N ILE A 261 14.69 -3.57 -0.01
CA ILE A 261 13.38 -3.50 -0.65
C ILE A 261 13.18 -2.06 -1.11
N TYR A 262 12.98 -1.89 -2.41
CA TYR A 262 12.73 -0.59 -3.03
C TYR A 262 11.26 -0.17 -2.85
N ILE A 263 10.95 1.11 -3.04
CA ILE A 263 9.57 1.62 -2.98
C ILE A 263 9.18 2.17 -4.34
N ILE A 264 8.02 1.75 -4.84
CA ILE A 264 7.33 2.39 -5.97
C ILE A 264 6.50 3.53 -5.39
N PRO A 265 6.88 4.82 -5.60
CA PRO A 265 6.36 5.93 -4.82
C PRO A 265 5.07 6.51 -5.41
N ALA A 266 4.06 5.67 -5.73
CA ALA A 266 2.85 6.14 -6.40
C ALA A 266 2.02 7.10 -5.52
N GLY A 267 1.94 6.84 -4.21
CA GLY A 267 1.32 7.78 -3.29
C GLY A 267 2.03 9.13 -3.24
N GLN A 268 3.37 9.15 -3.30
CA GLN A 268 4.12 10.41 -3.36
C GLN A 268 3.94 11.14 -4.70
N ALA A 269 3.81 10.41 -5.80
CA ALA A 269 3.51 11.01 -7.10
C ALA A 269 2.12 11.68 -7.09
N MET A 270 1.13 11.07 -6.43
CA MET A 270 -0.19 11.70 -6.24
C MET A 270 -0.11 12.95 -5.36
N VAL A 271 0.71 12.96 -4.30
CA VAL A 271 0.94 14.17 -3.48
C VAL A 271 1.58 15.27 -4.31
N ALA A 272 2.60 14.94 -5.10
CA ALA A 272 3.24 15.90 -5.97
C ALA A 272 2.27 16.48 -7.04
N LEU A 273 1.38 15.65 -7.58
CA LEU A 273 0.32 16.11 -8.48
C LEU A 273 -0.66 17.05 -7.77
N TRP A 274 -1.11 16.69 -6.56
CA TRP A 274 -1.94 17.56 -5.74
C TRP A 274 -1.29 18.95 -5.55
N ASP A 275 -0.02 18.99 -5.17
CA ASP A 275 0.69 20.24 -4.94
C ASP A 275 0.79 21.09 -6.21
N ARG A 276 1.04 20.46 -7.37
CA ARG A 276 1.07 21.15 -8.66
C ARG A 276 -0.31 21.71 -9.08
N LEU A 277 -1.38 20.93 -8.87
CA LEU A 277 -2.75 21.35 -9.18
C LEU A 277 -3.20 22.54 -8.31
N LYS A 278 -2.71 22.65 -7.08
CA LYS A 278 -3.02 23.73 -6.13
C LYS A 278 -2.09 24.94 -6.26
N ALA A 279 -0.97 24.82 -6.96
CA ALA A 279 -0.02 25.92 -7.13
C ALA A 279 -0.66 27.06 -7.96
N PRO A 280 -0.75 28.30 -7.42
CA PRO A 280 -1.44 29.40 -8.08
C PRO A 280 -0.76 29.91 -9.34
N GLN A 281 0.52 29.60 -9.53
CA GLN A 281 1.35 30.03 -10.66
C GLN A 281 1.89 28.85 -11.48
N SER A 282 1.19 27.71 -11.46
CA SER A 282 1.61 26.57 -12.27
C SER A 282 1.55 26.91 -13.76
N THR A 283 2.68 26.76 -14.45
CA THR A 283 2.76 26.82 -15.91
C THR A 283 2.47 25.48 -16.57
N ASP A 284 2.17 24.46 -15.76
CA ASP A 284 1.88 23.12 -16.23
C ASP A 284 0.56 23.11 -17.01
N ASP A 285 0.55 22.34 -18.08
CA ASP A 285 -0.66 22.12 -18.85
C ASP A 285 -1.53 21.05 -18.17
N PHE A 286 -2.67 21.50 -17.67
CA PHE A 286 -3.70 20.64 -17.06
C PHE A 286 -5.05 20.74 -17.78
N ALA A 287 -5.08 21.29 -19.01
CA ALA A 287 -6.27 21.36 -19.82
C ALA A 287 -6.58 19.99 -20.44
N MET A 288 -7.71 19.41 -20.04
CA MET A 288 -8.20 18.14 -20.58
C MET A 288 -8.80 18.32 -21.97
N PRO A 289 -8.88 17.26 -22.80
CA PRO A 289 -9.43 17.35 -24.16
C PRO A 289 -10.89 17.82 -24.23
N ASP A 290 -11.66 17.64 -23.17
CA ASP A 290 -13.05 18.11 -23.07
C ASP A 290 -13.18 19.58 -22.63
N GLY A 291 -12.06 20.28 -22.47
CA GLY A 291 -11.98 21.67 -22.02
C GLY A 291 -12.03 21.83 -20.49
N SER A 292 -12.20 20.78 -19.73
CA SER A 292 -12.09 20.82 -18.27
C SER A 292 -10.64 21.00 -17.83
N ARG A 293 -10.44 21.28 -16.54
CA ARG A 293 -9.12 21.25 -15.91
C ARG A 293 -8.97 19.98 -15.09
N LEU A 294 -7.85 19.28 -15.26
CA LEU A 294 -7.51 18.11 -14.46
C LEU A 294 -7.58 18.44 -12.96
N THR A 295 -8.21 17.56 -12.21
CA THR A 295 -8.22 17.54 -10.76
C THR A 295 -7.70 16.20 -10.22
N LEU A 296 -7.31 16.15 -8.95
CA LEU A 296 -6.90 14.86 -8.38
C LEU A 296 -8.05 13.85 -8.35
N ALA A 297 -9.29 14.31 -8.22
CA ALA A 297 -10.49 13.46 -8.24
C ALA A 297 -10.67 12.70 -9.55
N ASP A 298 -10.12 13.19 -10.66
CA ASP A 298 -10.19 12.52 -11.96
C ASP A 298 -9.37 11.23 -12.02
N LEU A 299 -8.44 11.04 -11.09
CA LEU A 299 -7.71 9.78 -10.96
C LEU A 299 -8.56 8.64 -10.38
N PHE A 300 -9.73 8.93 -9.79
CA PHE A 300 -10.54 7.95 -9.06
C PHE A 300 -11.80 7.55 -9.82
N ALA A 301 -12.30 6.35 -9.52
CA ALA A 301 -13.35 5.72 -10.30
C ALA A 301 -14.71 6.43 -10.19
N ASN A 302 -15.11 6.84 -8.99
CA ASN A 302 -16.39 7.50 -8.77
C ASN A 302 -16.39 8.41 -7.51
N PRO A 303 -15.56 9.48 -7.48
CA PRO A 303 -15.51 10.40 -6.34
C PRO A 303 -16.80 11.23 -6.25
N TYR A 304 -17.01 11.90 -5.13
CA TYR A 304 -18.05 12.93 -5.02
C TYR A 304 -17.68 14.16 -5.85
N GLU A 305 -18.57 14.62 -6.71
CA GLU A 305 -18.35 15.81 -7.54
C GLU A 305 -18.37 17.12 -6.76
N ASN A 306 -19.26 17.17 -5.76
CA ASN A 306 -19.49 18.35 -4.95
C ASN A 306 -18.76 18.30 -3.60
N TRP A 307 -17.60 17.62 -3.56
CA TRP A 307 -16.73 17.68 -2.40
C TRP A 307 -16.26 19.11 -2.15
N PRO A 308 -16.38 19.64 -0.92
CA PRO A 308 -15.95 21.00 -0.62
C PRO A 308 -14.46 21.18 -0.97
N SER A 309 -14.13 22.23 -1.74
CA SER A 309 -12.75 22.52 -2.18
C SER A 309 -11.83 22.93 -1.03
N ASP A 310 -12.40 23.40 0.06
CA ASP A 310 -11.78 23.87 1.29
C ASP A 310 -11.78 22.83 2.41
N TRP A 311 -12.12 21.56 2.07
CA TRP A 311 -12.00 20.47 3.03
C TRP A 311 -10.51 20.16 3.35
N PRO A 312 -10.11 19.97 4.62
CA PRO A 312 -10.95 20.01 5.82
C PRO A 312 -11.44 21.43 6.12
N LEU A 313 -12.71 21.53 6.47
CA LEU A 313 -13.31 22.80 6.88
C LEU A 313 -12.47 23.44 8.00
N SER A 314 -12.31 24.76 7.96
CA SER A 314 -11.58 25.50 9.00
C SER A 314 -12.11 25.15 10.39
N ALA A 315 -11.29 25.35 11.43
CA ALA A 315 -11.67 25.10 12.83
C ALA A 315 -12.94 25.87 13.26
N GLU A 316 -13.30 26.91 12.52
CA GLU A 316 -14.50 27.72 12.74
C GLU A 316 -15.80 27.04 12.26
N ALA A 317 -15.67 25.94 11.53
CA ALA A 317 -16.82 25.14 11.04
C ALA A 317 -17.24 24.03 12.04
N GLU A 318 -16.99 24.21 13.34
CA GLU A 318 -17.30 23.20 14.36
C GLU A 318 -18.80 22.86 14.48
N ASP A 319 -19.68 23.73 13.99
CA ASP A 319 -21.14 23.57 14.04
C ASP A 319 -21.74 22.86 12.81
N ILE A 320 -20.92 22.40 11.86
CA ILE A 320 -21.46 21.72 10.68
C ILE A 320 -21.68 20.24 10.99
N ASP A 321 -22.93 19.81 10.96
CA ASP A 321 -23.30 18.40 11.06
C ASP A 321 -22.72 17.60 9.88
N PRO A 322 -21.78 16.65 10.11
CA PRO A 322 -21.20 15.83 9.06
C PRO A 322 -22.24 15.06 8.26
N ALA A 323 -23.31 14.59 8.94
CA ALA A 323 -24.38 13.86 8.28
C ALA A 323 -25.12 14.75 7.25
N ALA A 324 -25.28 16.04 7.54
CA ALA A 324 -25.88 16.99 6.63
C ALA A 324 -25.00 17.26 5.38
N ILE A 325 -23.67 17.22 5.54
CA ILE A 325 -22.73 17.32 4.41
C ILE A 325 -22.84 16.07 3.55
N VAL A 326 -22.68 14.89 4.15
CA VAL A 326 -22.74 13.61 3.43
C VAL A 326 -24.06 13.43 2.68
N ALA A 327 -25.18 13.87 3.27
CA ALA A 327 -26.49 13.82 2.61
C ALA A 327 -26.59 14.68 1.32
N ARG A 328 -25.69 15.63 1.11
CA ARG A 328 -25.64 16.49 -0.07
C ARG A 328 -24.59 16.06 -1.09
N LEU A 329 -23.69 15.14 -0.72
CA LEU A 329 -22.64 14.65 -1.59
C LEU A 329 -23.24 13.77 -2.68
N LYS A 330 -22.81 13.99 -3.91
CA LYS A 330 -23.25 13.23 -5.09
C LYS A 330 -22.02 12.58 -5.74
N PRO A 331 -21.99 11.25 -5.87
CA PRO A 331 -20.96 10.61 -6.67
C PRO A 331 -21.08 11.06 -8.13
N ARG A 332 -19.97 11.11 -8.86
CA ARG A 332 -19.89 11.50 -10.27
C ARG A 332 -20.86 10.70 -11.14
N ASP A 333 -20.93 9.43 -10.94
CA ASP A 333 -21.95 8.56 -11.52
C ASP A 333 -22.94 8.13 -10.43
N ALA A 334 -24.12 8.74 -10.43
CA ALA A 334 -25.17 8.47 -9.45
C ALA A 334 -25.76 7.04 -9.53
N SER A 335 -25.53 6.33 -10.64
CA SER A 335 -25.95 4.92 -10.80
C SER A 335 -25.01 3.94 -10.09
N ARG A 336 -23.85 4.41 -9.65
CA ARG A 336 -22.80 3.64 -8.99
C ARG A 336 -22.57 4.16 -7.57
N GLY A 337 -22.08 3.30 -6.69
CA GLY A 337 -21.64 3.71 -5.35
C GLY A 337 -20.42 4.64 -5.42
N HIS A 338 -20.28 5.50 -4.40
CA HIS A 338 -19.08 6.31 -4.23
C HIS A 338 -17.81 5.44 -4.19
N ASP A 339 -16.78 5.87 -4.93
CA ASP A 339 -15.49 5.18 -5.00
C ASP A 339 -14.37 6.19 -5.26
N ASP A 340 -13.68 6.57 -4.21
CA ASP A 340 -12.57 7.52 -4.20
C ASP A 340 -11.23 6.86 -3.83
N ILE A 341 -11.16 5.54 -3.94
CA ILE A 341 -9.95 4.76 -3.70
C ILE A 341 -9.48 3.98 -4.94
N HIS A 342 -10.40 3.37 -5.68
CA HIS A 342 -10.04 2.68 -6.92
C HIS A 342 -9.81 3.69 -8.06
N LEU A 343 -8.94 3.31 -8.98
CA LEU A 343 -8.53 4.20 -10.06
C LEU A 343 -9.53 4.24 -11.23
N SER A 344 -9.69 5.42 -11.80
CA SER A 344 -10.21 5.61 -13.15
C SER A 344 -9.17 5.16 -14.20
N ALA A 345 -9.53 5.18 -15.47
CA ALA A 345 -8.58 4.92 -16.55
C ALA A 345 -7.39 5.91 -16.55
N LEU A 346 -7.65 7.19 -16.23
CA LEU A 346 -6.62 8.20 -16.06
C LEU A 346 -5.72 7.89 -14.84
N GLY A 347 -6.32 7.47 -13.74
CA GLY A 347 -5.55 7.07 -12.55
C GLY A 347 -4.67 5.85 -12.81
N ILE A 348 -5.17 4.83 -13.53
CA ILE A 348 -4.38 3.67 -13.96
C ILE A 348 -3.21 4.13 -14.84
N TYR A 349 -3.46 5.04 -15.79
CA TYR A 349 -2.41 5.61 -16.62
C TYR A 349 -1.32 6.26 -15.77
N PHE A 350 -1.70 7.17 -14.87
CA PHE A 350 -0.76 7.89 -14.01
C PHE A 350 0.08 6.95 -13.14
N VAL A 351 -0.56 5.99 -12.49
CA VAL A 351 0.14 5.04 -11.61
C VAL A 351 1.01 4.07 -12.40
N ALA A 352 0.59 3.68 -13.61
CA ALA A 352 1.41 2.85 -14.50
C ALA A 352 2.70 3.56 -14.96
N LEU A 353 2.67 4.90 -15.15
CA LEU A 353 3.89 5.67 -15.41
C LEU A 353 4.88 5.57 -14.25
N VAL A 354 4.40 5.65 -12.99
CA VAL A 354 5.25 5.51 -11.80
C VAL A 354 5.89 4.12 -11.73
N HIS A 355 5.10 3.08 -11.99
CA HIS A 355 5.60 1.71 -12.02
C HIS A 355 6.63 1.50 -13.14
N PHE A 356 6.33 1.96 -14.35
CA PHE A 356 7.27 1.86 -15.46
C PHE A 356 8.60 2.55 -15.13
N ALA A 357 8.53 3.80 -14.66
CA ALA A 357 9.73 4.58 -14.33
C ALA A 357 10.57 3.88 -13.25
N THR A 358 9.92 3.35 -12.20
CA THR A 358 10.62 2.69 -11.09
C THR A 358 11.17 1.32 -11.48
N LEU A 359 10.39 0.49 -12.16
CA LEU A 359 10.77 -0.90 -12.47
C LEU A 359 11.85 -0.99 -13.54
N TYR A 360 11.80 -0.10 -14.55
CA TYR A 360 12.78 -0.08 -15.64
C TYR A 360 13.92 0.90 -15.40
N GLY A 361 13.78 1.86 -14.48
CA GLY A 361 14.77 2.93 -14.27
C GLY A 361 14.89 3.86 -15.48
N GLN A 362 13.78 4.07 -16.21
CA GLN A 362 13.72 4.87 -17.42
C GLN A 362 12.65 5.95 -17.34
N SER A 363 12.94 7.10 -17.96
CA SER A 363 11.96 8.18 -18.05
C SER A 363 10.68 7.74 -18.77
N PRO A 364 9.49 8.02 -18.23
CA PRO A 364 8.22 7.73 -18.87
C PRO A 364 7.84 8.76 -19.95
N VAL A 365 8.66 9.81 -20.17
CA VAL A 365 8.40 10.85 -21.16
C VAL A 365 8.34 10.25 -22.57
N GLY A 366 7.27 10.57 -23.32
CA GLY A 366 7.04 10.04 -24.67
C GLY A 366 6.48 8.61 -24.70
N LEU A 367 5.96 8.08 -23.58
CA LEU A 367 5.15 6.87 -23.59
C LEU A 367 3.78 7.14 -24.24
N PRO A 368 3.11 6.08 -24.77
CA PRO A 368 1.78 6.21 -25.35
C PRO A 368 0.79 6.90 -24.43
N VAL A 369 -0.03 7.76 -25.00
CA VAL A 369 -1.00 8.60 -24.29
C VAL A 369 -2.43 8.16 -24.65
N PRO A 370 -3.29 7.84 -23.66
CA PRO A 370 -4.70 7.62 -23.93
C PRO A 370 -5.37 8.93 -24.42
N SER A 371 -6.26 8.82 -25.39
CA SER A 371 -6.92 9.99 -26.02
C SER A 371 -7.64 10.89 -25.01
N MET A 372 -8.19 10.29 -23.96
CA MET A 372 -8.87 11.00 -22.87
C MET A 372 -7.96 11.90 -22.03
N VAL A 373 -6.62 11.69 -22.07
CA VAL A 373 -5.67 12.49 -21.28
C VAL A 373 -5.23 13.74 -22.02
N GLY A 374 -5.02 13.64 -23.34
CA GLY A 374 -4.43 14.70 -24.15
C GLY A 374 -2.91 14.81 -23.98
N GLU A 375 -2.23 15.23 -25.04
CA GLU A 375 -0.76 15.26 -25.11
C GLU A 375 -0.11 16.20 -24.08
N GLY A 376 -0.70 17.40 -23.87
CA GLY A 376 -0.18 18.40 -22.94
C GLY A 376 -0.20 17.90 -21.50
N VAL A 377 -1.36 17.43 -21.04
CA VAL A 377 -1.54 16.84 -19.70
C VAL A 377 -0.63 15.64 -19.55
N ALA A 378 -0.60 14.75 -20.54
CA ALA A 378 0.24 13.54 -20.47
C ALA A 378 1.71 13.86 -20.30
N ARG A 379 2.24 14.85 -21.06
CA ARG A 379 3.62 15.28 -20.91
C ARG A 379 3.91 15.82 -19.51
N THR A 380 3.00 16.65 -18.99
CA THR A 380 3.09 17.17 -17.61
C THR A 380 3.12 16.04 -16.58
N LEU A 381 2.23 15.05 -16.69
CA LEU A 381 2.19 13.89 -15.81
C LEU A 381 3.44 13.01 -15.92
N GLN A 382 3.91 12.77 -17.15
CA GLN A 382 5.12 11.98 -17.39
C GLN A 382 6.35 12.64 -16.78
N CYS A 383 6.48 13.96 -16.94
CA CYS A 383 7.57 14.73 -16.33
C CYS A 383 7.49 14.74 -14.81
N LEU A 384 6.32 14.97 -14.25
CA LEU A 384 6.10 14.94 -12.80
C LEU A 384 6.49 13.59 -12.21
N VAL A 385 6.04 12.51 -12.83
CA VAL A 385 6.38 11.15 -12.40
C VAL A 385 7.88 10.91 -12.43
N TRP A 386 8.56 11.32 -13.51
CA TRP A 386 10.00 11.17 -13.59
C TRP A 386 10.73 11.94 -12.48
N GLN A 387 10.34 13.18 -12.23
CA GLN A 387 10.89 13.98 -11.15
C GLN A 387 10.73 13.30 -9.78
N VAL A 388 9.53 12.78 -9.49
CA VAL A 388 9.25 12.11 -8.22
C VAL A 388 10.07 10.82 -8.08
N VAL A 389 10.05 9.95 -9.08
CA VAL A 389 10.71 8.65 -9.02
C VAL A 389 12.23 8.81 -8.93
N SER A 390 12.81 9.71 -9.72
CA SER A 390 14.26 9.90 -9.76
C SER A 390 14.81 10.68 -8.56
N SER A 391 13.96 11.45 -7.87
CA SER A 391 14.33 12.15 -6.63
C SER A 391 14.05 11.34 -5.36
N ASP A 392 13.27 10.27 -5.44
CA ASP A 392 12.96 9.43 -4.28
C ASP A 392 14.12 8.46 -3.98
N PRO A 393 14.84 8.62 -2.86
CA PRO A 393 16.01 7.79 -2.55
C PRO A 393 15.65 6.32 -2.29
N LYS A 394 14.36 5.99 -2.13
CA LYS A 394 13.88 4.62 -1.91
C LYS A 394 13.43 3.94 -3.21
N SER A 395 13.30 4.67 -4.31
CA SER A 395 12.97 4.08 -5.62
C SER A 395 14.13 3.25 -6.18
N GLY A 396 15.36 3.60 -5.81
CA GLY A 396 16.58 3.05 -6.39
C GLY A 396 16.89 3.59 -7.79
N VAL A 397 16.15 4.59 -8.26
CA VAL A 397 16.35 5.20 -9.59
C VAL A 397 17.08 6.53 -9.42
N THR A 398 18.12 6.73 -10.21
CA THR A 398 18.84 8.00 -10.30
C THR A 398 18.56 8.68 -11.63
N ALA A 399 18.27 9.98 -11.58
CA ALA A 399 18.03 10.75 -12.80
C ALA A 399 19.31 10.84 -13.62
N GLN A 400 19.24 10.43 -14.88
CA GLN A 400 20.26 10.73 -15.90
C GLN A 400 19.84 11.87 -16.83
N GLU A 401 18.54 12.21 -16.83
CA GLU A 401 17.95 13.21 -17.71
C GLU A 401 16.94 14.06 -16.93
N THR A 402 16.86 15.33 -17.29
CA THR A 402 15.81 16.25 -16.80
C THR A 402 14.67 16.29 -17.82
N CYS A 403 13.46 16.47 -17.38
CA CYS A 403 12.33 16.76 -18.25
C CYS A 403 12.41 18.12 -18.91
#